data_67bba014e0b8cebb548a29bf67ae5070
#
_entry.id   67bba014e0b8cebb548a29bf67ae5070
#
_cell.length_a   1.000
_cell.length_b   1.000
_cell.length_c   1.000
_cell.angle_alpha   90.00
_cell.angle_beta   90.00
_cell.angle_gamma   90.00
#
_symmetry.space_group_name_H-M   'P 1'
#
loop_
_entity.id
_entity.type
_entity.pdbx_description
1 polymer ?
#
loop_
_entity_poly.entity_id
_entity_poly.type
_entity_poly.pdbx_seq_one_letter_code
_entity_poly.pdbx_strand_id
1 'polypeptide(L)'
;SSHPISKSIREAYGMEVETGQVTDIEEISGHGVKADIGGKEVLAGNLKLMNKYNIDSSAGKDSIENALGTLVYVAIGGIYAGCIVISDVIKPTSQQAIAALKKAGVKKVIMLTGDAKKVAELVAGKLGVDEVKSELLPADKVIEVEKLLNSKGKDEMLAFVGDGIND
;
A
#
# COMPACT_ATOMS: atom_id res chain seq x y z
N SER A 1 -0.50 -19.81 -4.26
CA SER A 1 -0.04 -18.73 -5.13
C SER A 1 1.27 -18.14 -4.58
N SER A 2 2.24 -17.88 -5.46
CA SER A 2 3.52 -17.21 -5.14
C SER A 2 3.41 -15.67 -5.17
N HIS A 3 2.22 -15.14 -5.45
CA HIS A 3 2.00 -13.69 -5.57
C HIS A 3 2.27 -12.98 -4.22
N PRO A 4 2.95 -11.82 -4.19
CA PRO A 4 3.25 -11.06 -2.96
C PRO A 4 2.03 -10.81 -2.08
N ILE A 5 0.89 -10.49 -2.68
CA ILE A 5 -0.41 -10.30 -1.99
C ILE A 5 -0.82 -11.57 -1.21
N SER A 6 -0.71 -12.75 -1.83
CA SER A 6 -1.07 -14.02 -1.18
C SER A 6 -0.15 -14.32 0.01
N LYS A 7 1.12 -13.94 -0.09
CA LYS A 7 2.08 -14.08 1.00
C LYS A 7 1.71 -13.17 2.18
N SER A 8 1.43 -11.90 1.92
CA SER A 8 1.02 -10.94 2.96
C SER A 8 -0.25 -11.37 3.69
N ILE A 9 -1.27 -11.89 2.96
CA ILE A 9 -2.51 -12.39 3.55
C ILE A 9 -2.21 -13.60 4.44
N ARG A 10 -1.36 -14.53 3.99
CA ARG A 10 -1.00 -15.73 4.76
C ARG A 10 -0.23 -15.38 6.04
N GLU A 11 0.72 -14.44 5.95
CA GLU A 11 1.47 -13.95 7.09
C GLU A 11 0.56 -13.28 8.12
N ALA A 12 -0.40 -12.47 7.66
CA ALA A 12 -1.38 -11.82 8.54
C ALA A 12 -2.34 -12.81 9.21
N TYR A 13 -2.67 -13.91 8.51
CA TYR A 13 -3.53 -14.95 9.08
C TYR A 13 -2.82 -15.72 10.20
N GLY A 14 -1.50 -15.95 10.09
CA GLY A 14 -0.64 -16.48 11.15
C GLY A 14 -0.89 -17.92 11.57
N MET A 15 -1.83 -18.62 10.91
CA MET A 15 -2.16 -20.02 11.18
C MET A 15 -1.93 -20.88 9.94
N GLU A 16 -1.82 -22.18 10.14
CA GLU A 16 -1.74 -23.15 9.05
C GLU A 16 -3.05 -23.18 8.27
N VAL A 17 -2.96 -23.09 6.94
CA VAL A 17 -4.16 -23.07 6.08
C VAL A 17 -4.54 -24.51 5.72
N GLU A 18 -5.70 -24.96 6.13
CA GLU A 18 -6.27 -26.23 5.70
C GLU A 18 -6.71 -26.14 4.23
N THR A 19 -5.89 -26.68 3.33
CA THR A 19 -6.16 -26.63 1.89
C THR A 19 -7.07 -27.75 1.38
N GLY A 20 -7.34 -28.76 2.20
CA GLY A 20 -8.10 -29.97 1.81
C GLY A 20 -9.58 -29.71 1.45
N GLN A 21 -10.12 -28.55 1.78
CA GLN A 21 -11.52 -28.19 1.49
C GLN A 21 -11.66 -27.24 0.29
N VAL A 22 -10.57 -26.85 -0.36
CA VAL A 22 -10.58 -25.90 -1.48
C VAL A 22 -10.56 -26.69 -2.79
N THR A 23 -11.62 -26.55 -3.57
CA THR A 23 -11.78 -27.16 -4.90
C THR A 23 -12.16 -26.13 -5.94
N ASP A 24 -12.19 -26.53 -7.21
CA ASP A 24 -12.64 -25.73 -8.34
C ASP A 24 -12.03 -24.31 -8.41
N ILE A 25 -10.71 -24.24 -8.20
CA ILE A 25 -9.98 -22.97 -8.22
C ILE A 25 -9.87 -22.48 -9.68
N GLU A 26 -10.47 -21.32 -9.95
CA GLU A 26 -10.42 -20.62 -11.23
C GLU A 26 -9.76 -19.24 -11.03
N GLU A 27 -8.67 -18.99 -11.72
CA GLU A 27 -8.04 -17.66 -11.76
C GLU A 27 -8.66 -16.85 -12.92
N ILE A 28 -9.27 -15.72 -12.59
CA ILE A 28 -9.91 -14.82 -13.55
C ILE A 28 -8.97 -13.65 -13.78
N SER A 29 -8.26 -13.69 -14.92
CA SER A 29 -7.19 -12.74 -15.25
C SER A 29 -7.65 -11.29 -15.09
N GLY A 30 -6.86 -10.49 -14.37
CA GLY A 30 -7.13 -9.08 -14.09
C GLY A 30 -8.31 -8.80 -13.14
N HIS A 31 -8.92 -9.85 -12.54
CA HIS A 31 -10.08 -9.73 -11.65
C HIS A 31 -9.82 -10.34 -10.27
N GLY A 32 -9.32 -11.56 -10.20
CA GLY A 32 -9.09 -12.29 -8.97
C GLY A 32 -9.29 -13.80 -9.12
N VAL A 33 -9.76 -14.44 -8.06
CA VAL A 33 -9.90 -15.89 -7.96
C VAL A 33 -11.33 -16.25 -7.52
N LYS A 34 -11.84 -17.33 -8.10
CA LYS A 34 -13.05 -18.03 -7.67
C LYS A 34 -12.64 -19.43 -7.19
N ALA A 35 -13.26 -19.92 -6.14
CA ALA A 35 -13.03 -21.28 -5.64
C ALA A 35 -14.28 -21.80 -4.93
N ASP A 36 -14.39 -23.11 -4.78
CA ASP A 36 -15.33 -23.72 -3.84
C ASP A 36 -14.58 -24.05 -2.53
N ILE A 37 -15.15 -23.68 -1.40
CA ILE A 37 -14.62 -23.98 -0.08
C ILE A 37 -15.71 -24.62 0.76
N GLY A 38 -15.62 -25.93 0.93
CA GLY A 38 -16.62 -26.69 1.71
C GLY A 38 -18.03 -26.60 1.15
N GLY A 39 -18.20 -26.62 -0.17
CA GLY A 39 -19.48 -26.52 -0.87
C GLY A 39 -20.03 -25.11 -0.98
N LYS A 40 -19.24 -24.07 -0.69
CA LYS A 40 -19.59 -22.68 -0.86
C LYS A 40 -18.69 -22.00 -1.87
N GLU A 41 -19.30 -21.34 -2.86
CA GLU A 41 -18.56 -20.49 -3.80
C GLU A 41 -17.93 -19.30 -3.04
N VAL A 42 -16.63 -19.10 -3.23
CA VAL A 42 -15.88 -17.97 -2.68
C VAL A 42 -15.23 -17.19 -3.82
N LEU A 43 -15.44 -15.90 -3.84
CA LEU A 43 -14.80 -14.97 -4.74
C LEU A 43 -13.84 -14.08 -3.95
N ALA A 44 -12.61 -13.93 -4.43
CA ALA A 44 -11.63 -13.03 -3.86
C ALA A 44 -10.91 -12.25 -4.98
N GLY A 45 -11.04 -10.93 -4.99
CA GLY A 45 -10.46 -10.12 -6.06
C GLY A 45 -10.81 -8.64 -6.00
N ASN A 46 -10.66 -7.95 -7.12
CA ASN A 46 -10.96 -6.52 -7.20
C ASN A 46 -12.47 -6.25 -7.40
N LEU A 47 -12.84 -4.97 -7.43
CA LEU A 47 -14.23 -4.55 -7.62
C LEU A 47 -14.82 -5.04 -8.96
N LYS A 48 -13.98 -5.23 -10.00
CA LYS A 48 -14.45 -5.76 -11.30
C LYS A 48 -14.94 -7.20 -11.16
N LEU A 49 -14.32 -8.01 -10.28
CA LEU A 49 -14.78 -9.36 -9.97
C LEU A 49 -16.15 -9.32 -9.33
N MET A 50 -16.36 -8.47 -8.33
CA MET A 50 -17.67 -8.31 -7.67
C MET A 50 -18.76 -7.92 -8.67
N ASN A 51 -18.49 -6.94 -9.52
CA ASN A 51 -19.42 -6.50 -10.57
C ASN A 51 -19.74 -7.61 -11.58
N LYS A 52 -18.73 -8.39 -11.98
CA LYS A 52 -18.91 -9.52 -12.93
C LYS A 52 -19.89 -10.57 -12.41
N TYR A 53 -19.90 -10.80 -11.11
CA TYR A 53 -20.78 -11.77 -10.45
C TYR A 53 -22.00 -11.12 -9.77
N ASN A 54 -22.29 -9.84 -10.07
CA ASN A 54 -23.42 -9.09 -9.53
C ASN A 54 -23.46 -9.06 -7.99
N ILE A 55 -22.28 -9.03 -7.35
CA ILE A 55 -22.18 -8.91 -5.89
C ILE A 55 -22.32 -7.44 -5.50
N ASP A 56 -23.30 -7.13 -4.67
CA ASP A 56 -23.45 -5.80 -4.08
C ASP A 56 -22.39 -5.58 -2.99
N SER A 57 -21.39 -4.79 -3.31
CA SER A 57 -20.30 -4.42 -2.38
C SER A 57 -20.48 -3.03 -1.77
N SER A 58 -21.67 -2.43 -1.88
CA SER A 58 -21.97 -1.07 -1.39
C SER A 58 -21.77 -0.92 0.13
N ALA A 59 -22.02 -1.98 0.90
CA ALA A 59 -21.85 -2.00 2.36
C ALA A 59 -20.40 -1.73 2.82
N GLY A 60 -19.41 -1.90 1.92
CA GLY A 60 -18.00 -1.66 2.22
C GLY A 60 -17.48 -0.26 1.84
N LYS A 61 -18.27 0.56 1.14
CA LYS A 61 -17.78 1.82 0.52
C LYS A 61 -17.18 2.79 1.54
N ASP A 62 -17.83 3.02 2.65
CA ASP A 62 -17.37 3.99 3.66
C ASP A 62 -16.04 3.59 4.32
N SER A 63 -15.83 2.28 4.51
CA SER A 63 -14.56 1.75 5.03
C SER A 63 -13.43 1.77 4.00
N ILE A 64 -13.76 1.79 2.71
CA ILE A 64 -12.86 1.67 1.58
C ILE A 64 -12.41 3.04 1.07
N GLU A 65 -13.23 4.09 1.16
CA GLU A 65 -12.91 5.44 0.65
C GLU A 65 -11.64 6.04 1.28
N ASN A 66 -11.29 5.60 2.49
CA ASN A 66 -10.09 6.03 3.20
C ASN A 66 -9.00 4.95 3.26
N ALA A 67 -9.21 3.79 2.64
CA ALA A 67 -8.24 2.72 2.63
C ALA A 67 -7.11 3.02 1.65
N LEU A 68 -5.88 3.07 2.16
CA LEU A 68 -4.69 3.22 1.37
C LEU A 68 -4.09 1.83 1.13
N GLY A 69 -4.14 1.38 -0.11
CA GLY A 69 -3.58 0.09 -0.47
C GLY A 69 -4.38 -0.64 -1.55
N THR A 70 -3.96 -1.89 -1.80
CA THR A 70 -4.67 -2.80 -2.70
C THR A 70 -5.86 -3.41 -1.98
N LEU A 71 -7.05 -3.26 -2.56
CA LEU A 71 -8.29 -3.79 -2.01
C LEU A 71 -8.58 -5.17 -2.61
N VAL A 72 -8.78 -6.15 -1.74
CA VAL A 72 -9.24 -7.50 -2.10
C VAL A 72 -10.63 -7.70 -1.51
N TYR A 73 -11.64 -7.63 -2.36
CA TYR A 73 -13.03 -7.89 -1.99
C TYR A 73 -13.26 -9.38 -1.88
N VAL A 74 -14.06 -9.81 -0.90
CA VAL A 74 -14.41 -11.20 -0.67
C VAL A 74 -15.92 -11.34 -0.67
N ALA A 75 -16.42 -12.35 -1.41
CA ALA A 75 -17.82 -12.76 -1.37
C ALA A 75 -17.92 -14.26 -1.14
N ILE A 76 -18.94 -14.71 -0.41
CA ILE A 76 -19.19 -16.10 -0.07
C ILE A 76 -20.65 -16.41 -0.38
N GLY A 77 -20.89 -17.42 -1.22
CA GLY A 77 -22.25 -17.84 -1.60
C GLY A 77 -23.05 -16.72 -2.26
N GLY A 78 -22.41 -15.87 -3.07
CA GLY A 78 -23.06 -14.77 -3.75
C GLY A 78 -23.30 -13.52 -2.89
N ILE A 79 -22.83 -13.50 -1.63
CA ILE A 79 -23.01 -12.39 -0.70
C ILE A 79 -21.65 -11.75 -0.38
N TYR A 80 -21.58 -10.41 -0.41
CA TYR A 80 -20.38 -9.70 0.02
C TYR A 80 -20.07 -9.98 1.49
N ALA A 81 -18.87 -10.48 1.75
CA ALA A 81 -18.41 -10.85 3.09
C ALA A 81 -17.49 -9.81 3.72
N GLY A 82 -16.77 -9.03 2.90
CA GLY A 82 -15.86 -8.02 3.39
C GLY A 82 -14.76 -7.64 2.42
N CYS A 83 -13.83 -6.81 2.87
CA CYS A 83 -12.69 -6.37 2.09
C CYS A 83 -11.40 -6.47 2.92
N ILE A 84 -10.35 -7.02 2.30
CA ILE A 84 -9.00 -7.05 2.87
C ILE A 84 -8.23 -5.89 2.24
N VAL A 85 -7.66 -5.03 3.08
CA VAL A 85 -6.79 -3.93 2.64
C VAL A 85 -5.34 -4.37 2.79
N ILE A 86 -4.61 -4.35 1.69
CA ILE A 86 -3.18 -4.65 1.66
C ILE A 86 -2.44 -3.36 1.37
N SER A 87 -1.74 -2.86 2.35
CA SER A 87 -0.98 -1.62 2.27
C SER A 87 0.44 -1.81 2.76
N ASP A 88 1.34 -1.01 2.24
CA ASP A 88 2.69 -0.93 2.79
C ASP A 88 2.64 -0.42 4.23
N VAL A 89 3.38 -1.09 5.09
CA VAL A 89 3.46 -0.72 6.50
C VAL A 89 4.68 0.16 6.72
N ILE A 90 4.44 1.36 7.25
CA ILE A 90 5.55 2.20 7.72
C ILE A 90 6.30 1.43 8.81
N LYS A 91 7.62 1.27 8.65
CA LYS A 91 8.45 0.61 9.65
C LYS A 91 8.26 1.31 11.01
N PRO A 92 8.04 0.58 12.11
CA PRO A 92 7.76 1.18 13.43
C PRO A 92 8.84 2.18 13.89
N THR A 93 10.09 1.98 13.45
CA THR A 93 11.22 2.83 13.78
C THR A 93 11.32 4.10 12.95
N SER A 94 10.61 4.22 11.83
CA SER A 94 10.76 5.34 10.90
C SER A 94 10.36 6.68 11.52
N GLN A 95 9.25 6.73 12.24
CA GLN A 95 8.82 7.95 12.93
C GLN A 95 9.85 8.37 14.00
N GLN A 96 10.39 7.41 14.75
CA GLN A 96 11.41 7.68 15.76
C GLN A 96 12.69 8.20 15.12
N ALA A 97 13.10 7.64 13.97
CA ALA A 97 14.28 8.09 13.22
C ALA A 97 14.11 9.54 12.74
N ILE A 98 12.96 9.91 12.16
CA ILE A 98 12.68 11.29 11.76
C ILE A 98 12.71 12.24 12.96
N ALA A 99 12.12 11.86 14.09
CA ALA A 99 12.16 12.66 15.30
C ALA A 99 13.59 12.83 15.85
N ALA A 100 14.40 11.76 15.78
CA ALA A 100 15.81 11.81 16.19
C ALA A 100 16.65 12.73 15.29
N LEU A 101 16.45 12.69 13.97
CA LEU A 101 17.10 13.61 13.03
C LEU A 101 16.81 15.07 13.37
N LYS A 102 15.54 15.41 13.62
CA LYS A 102 15.14 16.75 14.03
C LYS A 102 15.79 17.19 15.35
N LYS A 103 15.84 16.29 16.34
CA LYS A 103 16.54 16.55 17.61
C LYS A 103 18.06 16.75 17.43
N ALA A 104 18.66 16.07 16.45
CA ALA A 104 20.06 16.22 16.11
C ALA A 104 20.38 17.51 15.31
N GLY A 105 19.37 18.35 15.03
CA GLY A 105 19.55 19.66 14.37
C GLY A 105 19.23 19.67 12.89
N VAL A 106 18.63 18.61 12.33
CA VAL A 106 18.10 18.64 10.97
C VAL A 106 16.93 19.61 10.91
N LYS A 107 17.08 20.68 10.15
CA LYS A 107 16.11 21.78 10.07
C LYS A 107 14.87 21.40 9.32
N LYS A 108 14.99 20.58 8.27
CA LYS A 108 13.89 20.20 7.39
C LYS A 108 14.08 18.79 6.85
N VAL A 109 13.03 17.99 6.94
CA VAL A 109 12.95 16.63 6.39
C VAL A 109 11.92 16.64 5.28
N ILE A 110 12.34 16.23 4.08
CA ILE A 110 11.49 16.23 2.88
C ILE A 110 11.39 14.78 2.37
N MET A 111 10.19 14.32 2.08
CA MET A 111 9.95 13.02 1.46
C MET A 111 9.72 13.18 -0.04
N LEU A 112 10.48 12.43 -0.85
CA LEU A 112 10.30 12.32 -2.29
C LEU A 112 9.78 10.93 -2.63
N THR A 113 8.61 10.82 -3.27
CA THR A 113 7.99 9.53 -3.56
C THR A 113 7.29 9.51 -4.92
N GLY A 114 7.24 8.33 -5.55
CA GLY A 114 6.42 8.07 -6.72
C GLY A 114 4.95 7.77 -6.42
N ASP A 115 4.58 7.65 -5.13
CA ASP A 115 3.22 7.34 -4.73
C ASP A 115 2.23 8.46 -5.07
N ALA A 116 0.95 8.08 -5.20
CA ALA A 116 -0.14 9.03 -5.39
C ALA A 116 -0.20 10.04 -4.22
N LYS A 117 -0.53 11.28 -4.53
CA LYS A 117 -0.53 12.41 -3.59
C LYS A 117 -1.22 12.10 -2.26
N LYS A 118 -2.43 11.53 -2.29
CA LYS A 118 -3.21 11.21 -1.07
C LYS A 118 -2.47 10.22 -0.15
N VAL A 119 -1.79 9.21 -0.74
CA VAL A 119 -1.00 8.23 0.00
C VAL A 119 0.22 8.90 0.63
N ALA A 120 0.95 9.66 -0.17
CA ALA A 120 2.16 10.36 0.23
C ALA A 120 1.90 11.34 1.40
N GLU A 121 0.84 12.14 1.33
CA GLU A 121 0.44 13.08 2.38
C GLU A 121 0.11 12.37 3.70
N LEU A 122 -0.59 11.24 3.65
CA LEU A 122 -0.91 10.45 4.84
C LEU A 122 0.34 9.81 5.48
N VAL A 123 1.23 9.28 4.66
CA VAL A 123 2.50 8.72 5.13
C VAL A 123 3.36 9.82 5.73
N ALA A 124 3.49 10.96 5.05
CA ALA A 124 4.24 12.12 5.52
C ALA A 124 3.73 12.63 6.87
N GLY A 125 2.41 12.74 7.04
CA GLY A 125 1.78 13.12 8.30
C GLY A 125 2.08 12.14 9.44
N LYS A 126 2.03 10.83 9.17
CA LYS A 126 2.38 9.81 10.16
C LYS A 126 3.86 9.83 10.54
N LEU A 127 4.75 10.07 9.58
CA LEU A 127 6.20 10.14 9.81
C LEU A 127 6.63 11.45 10.47
N GLY A 128 5.86 12.51 10.33
CA GLY A 128 6.21 13.84 10.83
C GLY A 128 7.30 14.53 9.99
N VAL A 129 7.36 14.26 8.68
CA VAL A 129 8.21 15.02 7.75
C VAL A 129 7.62 16.40 7.50
N ASP A 130 8.45 17.37 7.09
CA ASP A 130 8.05 18.76 6.97
C ASP A 130 7.45 19.07 5.59
N GLU A 131 7.85 18.31 4.57
CA GLU A 131 7.39 18.48 3.20
C GLU A 131 7.34 17.14 2.49
N VAL A 132 6.42 16.98 1.54
CA VAL A 132 6.32 15.80 0.67
C VAL A 132 6.16 16.24 -0.78
N LYS A 133 6.91 15.59 -1.67
CA LYS A 133 6.76 15.65 -3.13
C LYS A 133 6.33 14.26 -3.59
N SER A 134 5.17 14.19 -4.17
CA SER A 134 4.53 12.94 -4.62
C SER A 134 4.48 12.83 -6.14
N GLU A 135 4.10 11.65 -6.64
CA GLU A 135 3.89 11.38 -8.06
C GLU A 135 5.15 11.63 -8.93
N LEU A 136 6.34 11.49 -8.30
CA LEU A 136 7.61 11.73 -8.96
C LEU A 136 8.08 10.49 -9.72
N LEU A 137 8.47 10.69 -10.96
CA LEU A 137 9.28 9.74 -11.71
C LEU A 137 10.74 9.79 -11.22
N PRO A 138 11.58 8.77 -11.50
CA PRO A 138 12.99 8.78 -11.08
C PRO A 138 13.74 10.06 -11.51
N ALA A 139 13.50 10.53 -12.74
CA ALA A 139 14.10 11.79 -13.23
C ALA A 139 13.62 13.03 -12.46
N ASP A 140 12.36 13.05 -12.04
CA ASP A 140 11.80 14.17 -11.27
C ASP A 140 12.40 14.26 -9.88
N LYS A 141 12.73 13.13 -9.25
CA LYS A 141 13.42 13.10 -7.95
C LYS A 141 14.77 13.80 -8.05
N VAL A 142 15.54 13.53 -9.12
CA VAL A 142 16.83 14.20 -9.35
C VAL A 142 16.63 15.73 -9.48
N ILE A 143 15.66 16.15 -10.28
CA ILE A 143 15.35 17.58 -10.47
C ILE A 143 14.97 18.25 -9.14
N GLU A 144 14.16 17.59 -8.30
CA GLU A 144 13.79 18.12 -6.99
C GLU A 144 14.99 18.22 -6.05
N VAL A 145 15.91 17.25 -6.06
CA VAL A 145 17.15 17.30 -5.29
C VAL A 145 18.04 18.46 -5.76
N GLU A 146 18.19 18.66 -7.07
CA GLU A 146 18.94 19.80 -7.63
C GLU A 146 18.34 21.16 -7.24
N LYS A 147 17.01 21.28 -7.25
CA LYS A 147 16.33 22.50 -6.78
C LYS A 147 16.64 22.78 -5.30
N LEU A 148 16.61 21.74 -4.47
CA LEU A 148 16.94 21.85 -3.05
C LEU A 148 18.41 22.23 -2.82
N LEU A 149 19.33 21.65 -3.60
CA LEU A 149 20.75 22.00 -3.56
C LEU A 149 20.99 23.47 -3.95
N ASN A 150 20.28 23.95 -4.96
CA ASN A 150 20.40 25.34 -5.44
C ASN A 150 19.74 26.36 -4.49
N SER A 151 18.75 25.95 -3.71
CA SER A 151 18.01 26.83 -2.80
C SER A 151 18.57 26.86 -1.37
N LYS A 152 19.48 25.95 -1.00
CA LYS A 152 20.06 25.89 0.34
C LYS A 152 20.99 27.07 0.63
N GLY A 153 21.10 27.50 1.89
CA GLY A 153 22.08 28.49 2.33
C GLY A 153 23.52 27.99 2.17
N LYS A 154 24.48 28.94 2.15
CA LYS A 154 25.92 28.62 1.97
C LYS A 154 26.46 27.66 3.02
N ASP A 155 25.96 27.76 4.24
CA ASP A 155 26.40 26.94 5.39
C ASP A 155 25.47 25.77 5.67
N GLU A 156 24.53 25.47 4.75
CA GLU A 156 23.62 24.35 4.90
C GLU A 156 24.09 23.14 4.09
N MET A 157 23.83 21.96 4.62
CA MET A 157 24.12 20.69 3.98
C MET A 157 22.81 19.97 3.63
N LEU A 158 22.77 19.31 2.49
CA LEU A 158 21.72 18.40 2.08
C LEU A 158 22.25 16.97 2.18
N ALA A 159 21.48 16.10 2.83
CA ALA A 159 21.70 14.67 2.77
C ALA A 159 20.52 14.03 2.01
N PHE A 160 20.83 13.21 1.02
CA PHE A 160 19.85 12.38 0.32
C PHE A 160 19.99 10.95 0.84
N VAL A 161 18.88 10.33 1.20
CA VAL A 161 18.82 8.95 1.71
C VAL A 161 17.85 8.15 0.88
N GLY A 162 18.35 7.09 0.28
CA GLY A 162 17.57 6.13 -0.51
C GLY A 162 18.06 4.71 -0.26
N ASP A 163 17.32 3.70 -0.73
CA ASP A 163 17.64 2.28 -0.55
C ASP A 163 18.17 1.61 -1.82
N GLY A 164 18.30 2.32 -2.92
CA GLY A 164 18.77 1.76 -4.18
C GLY A 164 19.20 2.75 -5.26
N ILE A 165 19.70 2.18 -6.35
CA ILE A 165 20.22 2.93 -7.50
C ILE A 165 19.10 3.63 -8.30
N ASN A 166 17.85 3.21 -8.10
CA ASN A 166 16.67 3.73 -8.80
C ASN A 166 15.88 4.77 -8.00
N ASP A 167 16.43 5.23 -6.89
CA ASP A 167 15.84 6.31 -6.07
C ASP A 167 16.23 7.70 -6.58
#